data_55976d43ffedf9fd575df029bca8e96a
#
_entry.id   55976d43ffedf9fd575df029bca8e96a
#
_cell.length_a   1.000
_cell.length_b   1.000
_cell.length_c   1.000
_cell.angle_alpha   90.00
_cell.angle_beta   90.00
_cell.angle_gamma   90.00
#
_symmetry.space_group_name_H-M   'P 1'
#
loop_
_entity.id
_entity.type
_entity.pdbx_description
1 polymer ?
#
loop_
_entity_poly.entity_id
_entity_poly.type
_entity_poly.pdbx_seq_one_letter_code
_entity_poly.pdbx_strand_id
1 'polypeptide(L)'
;MVELSLQDLRYTYNVLKEEALEACGKGDYLLVDSLLANISALVCQYNWRYADSELDDVIAAVSTHICPLDKCPAKLNPKRIVFFDKFGTTYVLAVQYLAALAKAGYEVLYVLCDHNQGITAQLTPIIEHLRPYRNITIVQMDNTKARFEKVRDIYRHICEYAPAKIFVHTSSYTTFNYVLPAIGGGITKYYIDLGDHNFWFGAGHVDYVLPYRQFGATIDYEKRGFKREQILLMPYYPCVVKREFVGFPVSTEGKVVLFTGGDYYKTIDKDNTYWTLLRELVVRYPNLLIFYAAKNISPKEQERLKTFLAERDYAERLVNIGFRADINEVFQHIDIFMGTCPMSGGLMTQYAAINHKPILQFYPDWLNTNNETEQVLDYNAQPSISTSDRSSFFTEAGKLINDEEYRKKRGDELYKAIIKPEEFDELLVRTITSNETQVPLRFYSIQYNALVEWWLMIDHSGMLDGLGYCYGLLKKYHSLNRVILKYQIRRAIRKIRRIVG
;
A
#
# COMPACT_ATOMS: atom_id res chain seq x y z
N MET A 1 3.37 -28.49 -9.74
CA MET A 1 2.74 -27.60 -8.74
C MET A 1 1.27 -27.50 -9.07
N VAL A 2 0.37 -27.60 -8.10
CA VAL A 2 -1.07 -27.37 -8.33
C VAL A 2 -1.27 -25.86 -8.46
N GLU A 3 -1.60 -25.40 -9.66
CA GLU A 3 -1.93 -23.99 -9.91
C GLU A 3 -3.35 -23.71 -9.38
N LEU A 4 -3.50 -22.62 -8.61
CA LEU A 4 -4.81 -22.14 -8.17
C LEU A 4 -5.44 -21.33 -9.30
N SER A 5 -6.67 -21.69 -9.66
CA SER A 5 -7.45 -20.89 -10.60
C SER A 5 -8.27 -19.83 -9.86
N LEU A 6 -8.68 -18.77 -10.57
CA LEU A 6 -9.62 -17.78 -10.03
C LEU A 6 -10.94 -18.42 -9.60
N GLN A 7 -11.36 -19.50 -10.24
CA GLN A 7 -12.55 -20.28 -9.86
C GLN A 7 -12.40 -20.93 -8.49
N ASP A 8 -11.22 -21.53 -8.19
CA ASP A 8 -10.92 -22.11 -6.88
C ASP A 8 -10.95 -21.03 -5.78
N LEU A 9 -10.42 -19.85 -6.07
CA LEU A 9 -10.43 -18.73 -5.12
C LEU A 9 -11.85 -18.21 -4.85
N ARG A 10 -12.65 -18.00 -5.89
CA ARG A 10 -14.05 -17.58 -5.78
C ARG A 10 -14.90 -18.61 -5.01
N TYR A 11 -14.69 -19.88 -5.30
CA TYR A 11 -15.38 -20.94 -4.57
C TYR A 11 -15.04 -20.93 -3.07
N THR A 12 -13.73 -20.85 -2.75
CA THR A 12 -13.25 -20.76 -1.36
C THR A 12 -13.84 -19.55 -0.64
N TYR A 13 -13.83 -18.40 -1.30
CA TYR A 13 -14.42 -17.17 -0.78
C TYR A 13 -15.91 -17.33 -0.45
N ASN A 14 -16.70 -17.87 -1.38
CA ASN A 14 -18.14 -18.03 -1.19
C ASN A 14 -18.44 -18.95 -0.01
N VAL A 15 -17.72 -20.07 0.13
CA VAL A 15 -17.86 -20.96 1.29
C VAL A 15 -17.57 -20.24 2.60
N LEU A 16 -16.47 -19.49 2.68
CA LEU A 16 -16.11 -18.74 3.89
C LEU A 16 -17.12 -17.64 4.20
N LYS A 17 -17.68 -17.00 3.17
CA LYS A 17 -18.72 -15.98 3.29
C LYS A 17 -20.02 -16.58 3.82
N GLU A 18 -20.49 -17.69 3.26
CA GLU A 18 -21.68 -18.40 3.72
C GLU A 18 -21.55 -18.84 5.19
N GLU A 19 -20.40 -19.39 5.59
CA GLU A 19 -20.12 -19.74 6.98
C GLU A 19 -20.10 -18.51 7.89
N ALA A 20 -19.59 -17.36 7.42
CA ALA A 20 -19.59 -16.11 8.22
C ALA A 20 -21.01 -15.59 8.44
N LEU A 21 -21.87 -15.65 7.42
CA LEU A 21 -23.28 -15.27 7.49
C LEU A 21 -24.04 -16.21 8.46
N GLU A 22 -23.82 -17.52 8.35
CA GLU A 22 -24.45 -18.52 9.26
C GLU A 22 -23.98 -18.34 10.71
N ALA A 23 -22.67 -18.15 10.94
CA ALA A 23 -22.10 -17.93 12.26
C ALA A 23 -22.65 -16.63 12.89
N CYS A 24 -22.79 -15.58 12.10
CA CYS A 24 -23.39 -14.32 12.54
C CYS A 24 -24.84 -14.51 12.98
N GLY A 25 -25.64 -15.24 12.18
CA GLY A 25 -27.03 -15.58 12.53
C GLY A 25 -27.17 -16.41 13.80
N LYS A 26 -26.14 -17.17 14.16
CA LYS A 26 -26.08 -17.99 15.40
C LYS A 26 -25.46 -17.22 16.59
N GLY A 27 -24.98 -16.01 16.39
CA GLY A 27 -24.31 -15.22 17.43
C GLY A 27 -22.89 -15.70 17.77
N ASP A 28 -22.27 -16.55 16.93
CA ASP A 28 -20.88 -16.99 17.10
C ASP A 28 -19.90 -15.95 16.52
N TYR A 29 -19.81 -14.82 17.19
CA TYR A 29 -19.02 -13.67 16.72
C TYR A 29 -17.50 -13.91 16.72
N LEU A 30 -17.00 -14.86 17.53
CA LEU A 30 -15.59 -15.23 17.50
C LEU A 30 -15.26 -16.02 16.22
N LEU A 31 -16.15 -16.88 15.80
CA LEU A 31 -16.03 -17.58 14.52
C LEU A 31 -16.12 -16.59 13.36
N VAL A 32 -17.06 -15.64 13.41
CA VAL A 32 -17.18 -14.56 12.41
C VAL A 32 -15.86 -13.81 12.27
N ASP A 33 -15.26 -13.34 13.39
CA ASP A 33 -13.97 -12.62 13.37
C ASP A 33 -12.86 -13.43 12.67
N SER A 34 -12.79 -14.72 12.98
CA SER A 34 -11.81 -15.63 12.37
C SER A 34 -12.04 -15.83 10.87
N LEU A 35 -13.31 -15.96 10.45
CA LEU A 35 -13.68 -16.12 9.03
C LEU A 35 -13.39 -14.84 8.23
N LEU A 36 -13.73 -13.67 8.75
CA LEU A 36 -13.44 -12.40 8.11
C LEU A 36 -11.93 -12.16 7.95
N ALA A 37 -11.12 -12.54 8.95
CA ALA A 37 -9.66 -12.47 8.85
C ALA A 37 -9.14 -13.35 7.70
N ASN A 38 -9.70 -14.56 7.53
CA ASN A 38 -9.30 -15.47 6.46
C ASN A 38 -9.77 -14.99 5.08
N ILE A 39 -10.99 -14.47 4.98
CA ILE A 39 -11.53 -13.87 3.75
C ILE A 39 -10.63 -12.70 3.33
N SER A 40 -10.33 -11.79 4.24
CA SER A 40 -9.45 -10.67 3.97
C SER A 40 -8.08 -11.11 3.46
N ALA A 41 -7.44 -12.07 4.14
CA ALA A 41 -6.15 -12.60 3.73
C ALA A 41 -6.19 -13.23 2.33
N LEU A 42 -7.25 -14.01 2.03
CA LEU A 42 -7.45 -14.64 0.72
C LEU A 42 -7.59 -13.59 -0.39
N VAL A 43 -8.45 -12.61 -0.18
CA VAL A 43 -8.77 -11.63 -1.24
C VAL A 43 -7.62 -10.65 -1.46
N CYS A 44 -6.98 -10.15 -0.39
CA CYS A 44 -5.83 -9.25 -0.50
C CYS A 44 -4.62 -9.90 -1.15
N GLN A 45 -4.50 -11.22 -1.06
CA GLN A 45 -3.40 -11.92 -1.70
C GLN A 45 -3.47 -11.90 -3.22
N TYR A 46 -4.70 -11.93 -3.78
CA TYR A 46 -4.92 -12.07 -5.22
C TYR A 46 -5.66 -10.89 -5.85
N ASN A 47 -6.11 -9.92 -5.05
CA ASN A 47 -6.72 -8.64 -5.47
C ASN A 47 -7.78 -8.74 -6.59
N TRP A 48 -8.67 -9.74 -6.49
CA TRP A 48 -9.74 -9.96 -7.49
C TRP A 48 -11.10 -9.40 -7.06
N ARG A 49 -11.20 -8.92 -5.82
CA ARG A 49 -12.38 -8.29 -5.23
C ARG A 49 -11.92 -7.11 -4.38
N TYR A 50 -12.74 -6.07 -4.26
CA TYR A 50 -12.32 -4.81 -3.62
C TYR A 50 -13.17 -4.42 -2.42
N ALA A 51 -14.44 -4.88 -2.33
CA ALA A 51 -15.37 -4.69 -1.21
C ALA A 51 -16.43 -5.80 -1.20
N ASP A 52 -17.18 -5.94 -0.10
CA ASP A 52 -18.36 -6.81 -0.01
C ASP A 52 -19.38 -6.27 1.01
N SER A 53 -20.50 -5.75 0.52
CA SER A 53 -21.53 -5.11 1.35
C SER A 53 -22.21 -6.07 2.32
N GLU A 54 -22.43 -7.34 1.94
CA GLU A 54 -23.05 -8.31 2.84
C GLU A 54 -22.13 -8.65 4.04
N LEU A 55 -20.81 -8.65 3.81
CA LEU A 55 -19.84 -8.82 4.90
C LEU A 55 -19.67 -7.55 5.73
N ASP A 56 -19.87 -6.36 5.14
CA ASP A 56 -19.97 -5.12 5.90
C ASP A 56 -21.20 -5.13 6.83
N ASP A 57 -22.35 -5.69 6.37
CA ASP A 57 -23.55 -5.88 7.22
C ASP A 57 -23.29 -6.87 8.36
N VAL A 58 -22.54 -7.95 8.10
CA VAL A 58 -22.09 -8.89 9.16
C VAL A 58 -21.24 -8.16 10.21
N ILE A 59 -20.30 -7.33 9.77
CA ILE A 59 -19.46 -6.53 10.67
C ILE A 59 -20.30 -5.57 11.49
N ALA A 60 -21.31 -4.92 10.89
CA ALA A 60 -22.22 -4.03 11.59
C ALA A 60 -23.07 -4.76 12.66
N ALA A 61 -23.56 -5.96 12.37
CA ALA A 61 -24.29 -6.79 13.32
C ALA A 61 -23.42 -7.16 14.53
N VAL A 62 -22.18 -7.61 14.28
CA VAL A 62 -21.21 -7.90 15.37
C VAL A 62 -20.89 -6.64 16.17
N SER A 63 -20.68 -5.52 15.49
CA SER A 63 -20.38 -4.21 16.09
C SER A 63 -21.48 -3.76 17.08
N THR A 64 -22.74 -3.88 16.67
CA THR A 64 -23.89 -3.53 17.53
C THR A 64 -23.95 -4.39 18.80
N HIS A 65 -23.51 -5.65 18.73
CA HIS A 65 -23.42 -6.51 19.90
C HIS A 65 -22.26 -6.13 20.85
N ILE A 66 -21.12 -5.70 20.29
CA ILE A 66 -19.91 -5.40 21.06
C ILE A 66 -19.98 -4.01 21.70
N CYS A 67 -20.49 -3.01 20.97
CA CYS A 67 -20.51 -1.61 21.34
C CYS A 67 -21.94 -1.15 21.66
N PRO A 68 -22.23 -0.72 22.88
CA PRO A 68 -23.54 -0.19 23.23
C PRO A 68 -23.73 1.18 22.55
N LEU A 69 -24.75 1.31 21.70
CA LEU A 69 -25.05 2.51 20.89
C LEU A 69 -25.47 3.74 21.73
N ASP A 70 -25.85 3.55 22.98
CA ASP A 70 -26.32 4.57 23.92
C ASP A 70 -25.21 5.48 24.47
N LYS A 71 -23.95 5.16 24.19
CA LYS A 71 -22.77 5.90 24.68
C LYS A 71 -22.19 6.92 23.71
N CYS A 72 -22.72 7.04 22.50
CA CYS A 72 -22.29 8.09 21.58
C CYS A 72 -22.65 9.48 22.14
N PRO A 73 -21.70 10.45 22.14
CA PRO A 73 -21.92 11.75 22.74
C PRO A 73 -23.02 12.51 21.97
N ALA A 74 -23.93 13.11 22.74
CA ALA A 74 -25.01 13.93 22.19
C ALA A 74 -24.49 15.25 21.57
N LYS A 75 -23.29 15.69 21.95
CA LYS A 75 -22.67 16.93 21.44
C LYS A 75 -21.21 16.65 21.02
N LEU A 76 -20.96 16.82 19.75
CA LEU A 76 -19.64 16.67 19.16
C LEU A 76 -18.85 17.99 19.22
N ASN A 77 -17.53 17.88 19.35
CA ASN A 77 -16.64 19.03 19.24
C ASN A 77 -16.12 19.18 17.82
N PRO A 78 -16.46 20.27 17.08
CA PRO A 78 -16.07 20.44 15.68
C PRO A 78 -14.54 20.57 15.48
N LYS A 79 -13.78 20.85 16.52
CA LYS A 79 -12.33 20.94 16.48
C LYS A 79 -11.62 19.64 16.83
N ARG A 80 -12.35 18.60 17.25
CA ARG A 80 -11.77 17.31 17.62
C ARG A 80 -11.84 16.30 16.49
N ILE A 81 -10.72 15.65 16.26
CA ILE A 81 -10.53 14.62 15.24
C ILE A 81 -9.92 13.38 15.88
N VAL A 82 -10.45 12.22 15.57
CA VAL A 82 -9.76 10.95 15.82
C VAL A 82 -9.06 10.52 14.54
N PHE A 83 -7.80 10.17 14.65
CA PHE A 83 -7.02 9.57 13.56
C PHE A 83 -6.61 8.16 13.98
N PHE A 84 -7.20 7.16 13.35
CA PHE A 84 -6.87 5.76 13.57
C PHE A 84 -5.83 5.30 12.55
N ASP A 85 -4.74 4.68 13.04
CA ASP A 85 -3.65 4.21 12.19
C ASP A 85 -3.18 2.80 12.58
N LYS A 86 -3.17 1.92 11.58
CA LYS A 86 -2.51 0.61 11.66
C LYS A 86 -1.11 0.64 11.05
N PHE A 87 -0.89 1.53 10.09
CA PHE A 87 0.37 1.57 9.33
C PHE A 87 1.46 2.40 10.00
N GLY A 88 1.48 2.51 11.30
CA GLY A 88 2.46 3.29 12.05
C GLY A 88 3.93 3.13 11.65
N THR A 89 4.23 2.17 10.78
CA THR A 89 5.54 1.97 10.15
C THR A 89 5.64 2.57 8.75
N THR A 90 4.50 2.87 8.12
CA THR A 90 4.43 3.56 6.82
C THR A 90 4.22 5.05 7.08
N TYR A 91 5.07 5.59 7.88
CA TYR A 91 5.13 6.90 8.54
C TYR A 91 4.94 8.07 7.59
N VAL A 92 5.07 7.83 6.33
CA VAL A 92 5.13 8.87 5.33
C VAL A 92 3.81 9.60 5.22
N LEU A 93 2.69 8.86 5.25
CA LEU A 93 1.38 9.45 4.99
C LEU A 93 0.68 9.93 6.27
N ALA A 94 0.64 9.10 7.31
CA ALA A 94 -0.02 9.46 8.57
C ALA A 94 0.55 10.76 9.17
N VAL A 95 1.87 10.90 9.19
CA VAL A 95 2.56 12.08 9.73
C VAL A 95 2.15 13.35 8.98
N GLN A 96 2.00 13.29 7.66
CA GLN A 96 1.61 14.43 6.85
C GLN A 96 0.19 14.90 7.18
N TYR A 97 -0.76 13.97 7.26
CA TYR A 97 -2.13 14.27 7.68
C TYR A 97 -2.19 14.83 9.09
N LEU A 98 -1.51 14.19 10.06
CA LEU A 98 -1.49 14.61 11.45
C LEU A 98 -0.90 16.02 11.63
N ALA A 99 0.22 16.29 10.95
CA ALA A 99 0.86 17.60 10.98
C ALA A 99 -0.04 18.70 10.37
N ALA A 100 -0.65 18.43 9.23
CA ALA A 100 -1.57 19.36 8.57
C ALA A 100 -2.78 19.68 9.44
N LEU A 101 -3.42 18.65 10.04
CA LEU A 101 -4.55 18.83 10.95
C LEU A 101 -4.16 19.64 12.20
N ALA A 102 -2.98 19.35 12.77
CA ALA A 102 -2.50 20.06 13.95
C ALA A 102 -2.19 21.54 13.65
N LYS A 103 -1.53 21.84 12.52
CA LYS A 103 -1.27 23.22 12.05
C LYS A 103 -2.57 23.99 11.81
N ALA A 104 -3.62 23.31 11.34
CA ALA A 104 -4.95 23.90 11.16
C ALA A 104 -5.71 24.13 12.49
N GLY A 105 -5.12 23.80 13.62
CA GLY A 105 -5.69 24.04 14.95
C GLY A 105 -6.72 23.01 15.41
N TYR A 106 -6.75 21.83 14.78
CA TYR A 106 -7.54 20.71 15.28
C TYR A 106 -6.86 20.04 16.48
N GLU A 107 -7.66 19.61 17.45
CA GLU A 107 -7.24 18.68 18.49
C GLU A 107 -7.32 17.27 17.92
N VAL A 108 -6.20 16.52 17.92
CA VAL A 108 -6.16 15.19 17.29
C VAL A 108 -5.88 14.12 18.33
N LEU A 109 -6.77 13.13 18.43
CA LEU A 109 -6.53 11.88 19.14
C LEU A 109 -5.97 10.86 18.15
N TYR A 110 -4.67 10.61 18.18
CA TYR A 110 -3.98 9.65 17.32
C TYR A 110 -3.98 8.27 17.97
N VAL A 111 -4.78 7.37 17.42
CA VAL A 111 -4.97 6.00 17.93
C VAL A 111 -4.16 5.00 17.12
N LEU A 112 -3.19 4.39 17.79
CA LEU A 112 -2.33 3.33 17.22
C LEU A 112 -2.84 1.96 17.70
N CYS A 113 -3.20 1.07 16.77
CA CYS A 113 -3.73 -0.25 17.08
C CYS A 113 -3.31 -1.29 16.03
N ASP A 114 -3.37 -2.56 16.41
CA ASP A 114 -3.09 -3.73 15.54
C ASP A 114 -1.66 -3.79 14.99
N HIS A 115 -0.71 -3.13 15.64
CA HIS A 115 0.71 -3.23 15.30
C HIS A 115 1.31 -4.54 15.82
N ASN A 116 2.27 -5.09 15.07
CA ASN A 116 3.05 -6.23 15.54
C ASN A 116 3.91 -5.83 16.77
N GLN A 117 4.08 -6.75 17.70
CA GLN A 117 5.01 -6.56 18.82
C GLN A 117 6.42 -6.32 18.27
N GLY A 118 7.14 -5.34 18.83
CA GLY A 118 8.49 -4.95 18.37
C GLY A 118 8.53 -3.69 17.49
N ILE A 119 7.39 -3.09 17.16
CA ILE A 119 7.29 -1.86 16.35
C ILE A 119 7.70 -0.58 17.11
N THR A 120 7.88 -0.63 18.43
CA THR A 120 8.20 0.56 19.24
C THR A 120 9.37 1.37 18.67
N ALA A 121 10.42 0.71 18.20
CA ALA A 121 11.55 1.37 17.56
C ALA A 121 11.20 2.03 16.20
N GLN A 122 10.16 1.55 15.52
CA GLN A 122 9.69 2.09 14.25
C GLN A 122 8.68 3.23 14.43
N LEU A 123 8.01 3.28 15.58
CA LEU A 123 7.12 4.39 15.95
C LEU A 123 7.89 5.60 16.47
N THR A 124 9.09 5.42 17.01
CA THR A 124 9.90 6.49 17.57
C THR A 124 10.08 7.68 16.60
N PRO A 125 10.44 7.49 15.33
CA PRO A 125 10.58 8.61 14.39
C PRO A 125 9.26 9.38 14.16
N ILE A 126 8.13 8.69 14.18
CA ILE A 126 6.80 9.33 14.05
C ILE A 126 6.52 10.18 15.27
N ILE A 127 6.70 9.61 16.45
CA ILE A 127 6.47 10.30 17.73
C ILE A 127 7.39 11.54 17.84
N GLU A 128 8.66 11.40 17.45
CA GLU A 128 9.61 12.52 17.45
C GLU A 128 9.19 13.61 16.46
N HIS A 129 8.75 13.24 15.26
CA HIS A 129 8.25 14.20 14.27
C HIS A 129 6.99 14.94 14.74
N LEU A 130 6.12 14.27 15.47
CA LEU A 130 4.88 14.84 16.01
C LEU A 130 5.07 15.62 17.33
N ARG A 131 6.21 15.48 18.00
CA ARG A 131 6.51 16.15 19.30
C ARG A 131 6.27 17.67 19.33
N PRO A 132 6.51 18.45 18.24
CA PRO A 132 6.22 19.88 18.23
C PRO A 132 4.73 20.21 18.34
N TYR A 133 3.84 19.30 18.02
CA TYR A 133 2.39 19.53 17.96
C TYR A 133 1.73 19.15 19.29
N ARG A 134 1.50 20.14 20.16
CA ARG A 134 0.91 19.94 21.51
C ARG A 134 -0.57 19.56 21.47
N ASN A 135 -1.25 19.76 20.35
CA ASN A 135 -2.65 19.44 20.11
C ASN A 135 -2.86 18.02 19.53
N ILE A 136 -1.80 17.18 19.49
CA ILE A 136 -1.90 15.76 19.16
C ILE A 136 -1.71 14.95 20.44
N THR A 137 -2.72 14.16 20.80
CA THR A 137 -2.64 13.17 21.89
C THR A 137 -2.50 11.78 21.28
N ILE A 138 -1.43 11.07 21.62
CA ILE A 138 -1.14 9.72 21.10
C ILE A 138 -1.64 8.68 22.10
N VAL A 139 -2.48 7.76 21.61
CA VAL A 139 -2.97 6.60 22.36
C VAL A 139 -2.54 5.33 21.66
N GLN A 140 -1.71 4.55 22.31
CA GLN A 140 -1.31 3.23 21.84
C GLN A 140 -2.17 2.16 22.53
N MET A 141 -2.91 1.39 21.73
CA MET A 141 -3.74 0.32 22.26
C MET A 141 -2.89 -0.88 22.69
N ASP A 142 -3.35 -1.56 23.73
CA ASP A 142 -2.73 -2.80 24.19
C ASP A 142 -3.02 -3.94 23.21
N ASN A 143 -2.02 -4.29 22.39
CA ASN A 143 -2.13 -5.34 21.38
C ASN A 143 -2.17 -6.76 21.96
N THR A 144 -1.97 -6.95 23.27
CA THR A 144 -2.13 -8.26 23.93
C THR A 144 -3.58 -8.60 24.21
N LYS A 145 -4.47 -7.59 24.24
CA LYS A 145 -5.92 -7.78 24.43
C LYS A 145 -6.56 -8.47 23.23
N ALA A 146 -7.64 -9.23 23.50
CA ALA A 146 -8.49 -9.77 22.46
C ALA A 146 -9.10 -8.65 21.59
N ARG A 147 -9.38 -8.95 20.31
CA ARG A 147 -9.87 -7.95 19.34
C ARG A 147 -11.11 -7.21 19.85
N PHE A 148 -12.11 -7.90 20.37
CA PHE A 148 -13.35 -7.28 20.83
C PHE A 148 -13.18 -6.44 22.11
N GLU A 149 -12.17 -6.73 22.93
CA GLU A 149 -11.80 -5.84 24.05
C GLU A 149 -11.18 -4.54 23.53
N LYS A 150 -10.30 -4.62 22.55
CA LYS A 150 -9.74 -3.45 21.87
C LYS A 150 -10.83 -2.61 21.20
N VAL A 151 -11.82 -3.25 20.55
CA VAL A 151 -12.98 -2.55 19.95
C VAL A 151 -13.71 -1.71 21.00
N ARG A 152 -14.04 -2.32 22.16
CA ARG A 152 -14.72 -1.60 23.25
C ARG A 152 -13.90 -0.43 23.81
N ASP A 153 -12.59 -0.64 23.95
CA ASP A 153 -11.69 0.41 24.45
C ASP A 153 -11.60 1.59 23.48
N ILE A 154 -11.41 1.32 22.18
CA ILE A 154 -11.37 2.36 21.14
C ILE A 154 -12.71 3.11 21.08
N TYR A 155 -13.82 2.37 21.06
CA TYR A 155 -15.15 2.96 21.05
C TYR A 155 -15.36 3.91 22.25
N ARG A 156 -14.95 3.50 23.48
CA ARG A 156 -14.99 4.35 24.67
C ARG A 156 -14.18 5.61 24.50
N HIS A 157 -12.93 5.51 24.04
CA HIS A 157 -12.09 6.69 23.77
C HIS A 157 -12.74 7.66 22.79
N ILE A 158 -13.37 7.16 21.73
CA ILE A 158 -14.06 8.01 20.76
C ILE A 158 -15.26 8.71 21.40
N CYS A 159 -16.08 7.98 22.16
CA CYS A 159 -17.24 8.55 22.83
C CYS A 159 -16.86 9.63 23.86
N GLU A 160 -15.81 9.40 24.67
CA GLU A 160 -15.29 10.35 25.64
C GLU A 160 -14.66 11.58 24.95
N TYR A 161 -13.98 11.37 23.83
CA TYR A 161 -13.34 12.44 23.08
C TYR A 161 -14.32 13.30 22.30
N ALA A 162 -15.47 12.74 21.91
CA ALA A 162 -16.55 13.41 21.18
C ALA A 162 -16.08 14.15 19.90
N PRO A 163 -15.38 13.47 18.95
CA PRO A 163 -14.87 14.10 17.76
C PRO A 163 -15.99 14.41 16.76
N ALA A 164 -15.80 15.43 15.92
CA ALA A 164 -16.68 15.67 14.78
C ALA A 164 -16.23 14.89 13.53
N LYS A 165 -14.98 14.47 13.47
CA LYS A 165 -14.40 13.79 12.31
C LYS A 165 -13.53 12.61 12.74
N ILE A 166 -13.51 11.56 11.93
CA ILE A 166 -12.63 10.40 12.10
C ILE A 166 -11.91 10.14 10.80
N PHE A 167 -10.60 9.98 10.87
CA PHE A 167 -9.76 9.50 9.78
C PHE A 167 -9.34 8.06 10.05
N VAL A 168 -9.48 7.21 9.05
CA VAL A 168 -9.12 5.79 9.13
C VAL A 168 -8.02 5.51 8.13
N HIS A 169 -6.83 5.19 8.64
CA HIS A 169 -5.67 4.78 7.85
C HIS A 169 -5.29 3.36 8.22
N THR A 170 -5.81 2.39 7.46
CA THR A 170 -5.72 0.98 7.82
C THR A 170 -5.62 0.06 6.62
N SER A 171 -5.37 -1.22 6.88
CA SER A 171 -5.41 -2.29 5.87
C SER A 171 -6.79 -2.95 5.84
N SER A 172 -6.91 -3.95 5.00
CA SER A 172 -8.14 -4.66 4.65
C SER A 172 -8.99 -5.15 5.84
N TYR A 173 -8.35 -5.55 6.96
CA TYR A 173 -9.08 -6.03 8.13
C TYR A 173 -8.35 -5.69 9.43
N THR A 174 -9.03 -4.94 10.28
CA THR A 174 -8.50 -4.45 11.56
C THR A 174 -9.57 -4.39 12.64
N THR A 175 -9.15 -4.13 13.86
CA THR A 175 -10.06 -3.86 14.98
C THR A 175 -11.03 -2.72 14.68
N PHE A 176 -10.60 -1.71 13.92
CA PHE A 176 -11.40 -0.52 13.63
C PHE A 176 -12.59 -0.80 12.70
N ASN A 177 -12.57 -1.88 11.92
CA ASN A 177 -13.73 -2.26 11.11
C ASN A 177 -14.99 -2.48 11.95
N TYR A 178 -14.86 -2.98 13.19
CA TYR A 178 -15.99 -3.13 14.12
C TYR A 178 -16.34 -1.82 14.85
N VAL A 179 -15.44 -0.86 14.92
CA VAL A 179 -15.72 0.43 15.57
C VAL A 179 -16.54 1.33 14.64
N LEU A 180 -16.26 1.32 13.34
CA LEU A 180 -16.90 2.21 12.36
C LEU A 180 -18.42 2.14 12.33
N PRO A 181 -19.07 0.95 12.28
CA PRO A 181 -20.53 0.86 12.26
C PRO A 181 -21.18 1.27 13.59
N ALA A 182 -20.46 1.11 14.72
CA ALA A 182 -20.96 1.49 16.05
C ALA A 182 -20.98 3.00 16.27
N ILE A 183 -20.22 3.76 15.49
CA ILE A 183 -20.15 5.20 15.62
C ILE A 183 -21.37 5.82 14.93
N GLY A 184 -22.24 6.39 15.74
CA GLY A 184 -23.51 6.99 15.32
C GLY A 184 -23.39 8.26 14.50
N GLY A 185 -24.55 8.80 14.11
CA GLY A 185 -24.66 9.94 13.23
C GLY A 185 -24.02 11.24 13.74
N GLY A 186 -23.63 12.08 12.80
CA GLY A 186 -23.02 13.38 13.04
C GLY A 186 -21.49 13.39 13.04
N ILE A 187 -20.82 12.23 13.17
CA ILE A 187 -19.36 12.12 13.03
C ILE A 187 -19.04 11.78 11.56
N THR A 188 -18.31 12.66 10.88
CA THR A 188 -17.88 12.41 9.50
C THR A 188 -16.69 11.47 9.46
N LYS A 189 -16.76 10.41 8.65
CA LYS A 189 -15.77 9.33 8.58
C LYS A 189 -15.07 9.36 7.22
N TYR A 190 -13.75 9.50 7.25
CA TYR A 190 -12.87 9.52 6.09
C TYR A 190 -11.98 8.28 6.10
N TYR A 191 -11.91 7.56 4.99
CA TYR A 191 -10.98 6.46 4.79
C TYR A 191 -9.83 6.89 3.89
N ILE A 192 -8.59 6.79 4.37
CA ILE A 192 -7.38 7.07 3.58
C ILE A 192 -7.00 5.81 2.82
N ASP A 193 -7.21 5.82 1.51
CA ASP A 193 -6.97 4.65 0.64
C ASP A 193 -5.52 4.59 0.16
N LEU A 194 -4.61 4.18 1.06
CA LEU A 194 -3.20 3.95 0.72
C LEU A 194 -3.00 2.67 -0.09
N GLY A 195 -3.78 1.64 0.19
CA GLY A 195 -3.74 0.34 -0.49
C GLY A 195 -4.78 0.24 -1.59
N ASP A 196 -4.78 1.16 -2.50
CA ASP A 196 -5.84 1.38 -3.50
C ASP A 196 -6.19 0.15 -4.37
N HIS A 197 -5.27 -0.79 -4.53
CA HIS A 197 -5.48 -2.06 -5.23
C HIS A 197 -5.93 -3.20 -4.31
N ASN A 198 -6.06 -2.97 -3.00
CA ASN A 198 -6.38 -4.02 -2.04
C ASN A 198 -7.89 -4.07 -1.73
N PHE A 199 -8.34 -5.24 -1.31
CA PHE A 199 -9.63 -5.40 -0.66
C PHE A 199 -9.62 -4.82 0.75
N TRP A 200 -10.69 -4.16 1.17
CA TRP A 200 -10.93 -3.79 2.55
C TRP A 200 -12.40 -3.81 2.91
N PHE A 201 -12.68 -4.08 4.20
CA PHE A 201 -14.02 -4.05 4.76
C PHE A 201 -14.40 -2.65 5.25
N GLY A 202 -15.71 -2.36 5.26
CA GLY A 202 -16.25 -1.15 5.85
C GLY A 202 -16.47 0.00 4.86
N ALA A 203 -16.43 -0.28 3.56
CA ALA A 203 -16.73 0.72 2.52
C ALA A 203 -18.14 1.34 2.72
N GLY A 204 -19.12 0.54 3.16
CA GLY A 204 -20.47 1.00 3.48
C GLY A 204 -20.58 1.81 4.78
N HIS A 205 -19.51 1.93 5.58
CA HIS A 205 -19.53 2.56 6.90
C HIS A 205 -18.66 3.81 6.99
N VAL A 206 -18.15 4.32 5.88
CA VAL A 206 -17.45 5.60 5.78
C VAL A 206 -18.21 6.56 4.87
N ASP A 207 -18.08 7.85 5.14
CA ASP A 207 -18.79 8.88 4.38
C ASP A 207 -18.00 9.28 3.13
N TYR A 208 -16.66 9.31 3.25
CA TYR A 208 -15.74 9.73 2.20
C TYR A 208 -14.52 8.83 2.13
N VAL A 209 -14.00 8.62 0.91
CA VAL A 209 -12.72 7.95 0.66
C VAL A 209 -11.71 8.96 0.10
N LEU A 210 -10.47 8.85 0.56
CA LEU A 210 -9.35 9.73 0.23
C LEU A 210 -8.26 8.95 -0.54
N PRO A 211 -8.47 8.64 -1.83
CA PRO A 211 -7.41 8.08 -2.65
C PRO A 211 -6.33 9.12 -2.92
N TYR A 212 -5.08 8.67 -3.03
CA TYR A 212 -3.96 9.57 -3.29
C TYR A 212 -3.65 9.75 -4.78
N ARG A 213 -4.27 8.95 -5.65
CA ARG A 213 -4.12 8.99 -7.11
C ARG A 213 -5.39 8.54 -7.82
N GLN A 214 -5.47 8.86 -9.10
CA GLN A 214 -6.64 8.60 -9.94
C GLN A 214 -6.96 7.10 -10.11
N PHE A 215 -5.92 6.23 -10.06
CA PHE A 215 -6.10 4.78 -10.10
C PHE A 215 -6.96 4.29 -8.92
N GLY A 216 -6.63 4.72 -7.71
CA GLY A 216 -7.43 4.41 -6.52
C GLY A 216 -8.84 4.97 -6.62
N ALA A 217 -8.98 6.24 -7.04
CA ALA A 217 -10.28 6.87 -7.24
C ALA A 217 -11.16 6.10 -8.25
N THR A 218 -10.55 5.52 -9.30
CA THR A 218 -11.25 4.69 -10.27
C THR A 218 -11.78 3.41 -9.65
N ILE A 219 -10.95 2.74 -8.84
CA ILE A 219 -11.34 1.51 -8.12
C ILE A 219 -12.43 1.81 -7.09
N ASP A 220 -12.32 2.92 -6.36
CA ASP A 220 -13.34 3.34 -5.40
C ASP A 220 -14.70 3.52 -6.07
N TYR A 221 -14.71 4.16 -7.22
CA TYR A 221 -15.93 4.37 -8.00
C TYR A 221 -16.50 3.08 -8.61
N GLU A 222 -15.65 2.31 -9.33
CA GLU A 222 -16.11 1.17 -10.12
C GLU A 222 -16.31 -0.12 -9.30
N LYS A 223 -15.55 -0.30 -8.22
CA LYS A 223 -15.47 -1.59 -7.52
C LYS A 223 -15.84 -1.55 -6.03
N ARG A 224 -15.75 -0.39 -5.37
CA ARG A 224 -16.12 -0.26 -3.96
C ARG A 224 -17.47 0.41 -3.74
N GLY A 225 -18.09 0.92 -4.82
CA GLY A 225 -19.44 1.47 -4.78
C GLY A 225 -19.55 2.91 -4.26
N PHE A 226 -18.42 3.62 -4.13
CA PHE A 226 -18.46 5.03 -3.77
C PHE A 226 -19.02 5.87 -4.91
N LYS A 227 -19.86 6.84 -4.57
CA LYS A 227 -20.30 7.84 -5.53
C LYS A 227 -19.20 8.86 -5.78
N ARG A 228 -19.26 9.55 -6.92
CA ARG A 228 -18.24 10.54 -7.30
C ARG A 228 -18.02 11.61 -6.22
N GLU A 229 -19.09 12.08 -5.59
CA GLU A 229 -19.08 13.10 -4.54
C GLU A 229 -18.50 12.60 -3.19
N GLN A 230 -18.35 11.30 -3.03
CA GLN A 230 -17.72 10.70 -1.84
C GLN A 230 -16.22 10.47 -2.02
N ILE A 231 -15.67 10.69 -3.23
CA ILE A 231 -14.27 10.47 -3.56
C ILE A 231 -13.55 11.81 -3.51
N LEU A 232 -12.68 11.97 -2.52
CA LEU A 232 -11.93 13.19 -2.28
C LEU A 232 -10.45 12.93 -2.57
N LEU A 233 -9.99 13.24 -3.78
CA LEU A 233 -8.62 12.97 -4.20
C LEU A 233 -7.61 13.77 -3.38
N MET A 234 -6.68 13.07 -2.72
CA MET A 234 -5.68 13.65 -1.83
C MET A 234 -4.26 13.20 -2.20
N PRO A 235 -3.65 13.77 -3.26
CA PRO A 235 -2.23 13.55 -3.53
C PRO A 235 -1.38 13.94 -2.32
N TYR A 236 -0.26 13.26 -2.10
CA TYR A 236 0.59 13.53 -0.94
C TYR A 236 2.06 13.74 -1.33
N TYR A 237 2.80 14.42 -0.46
CA TYR A 237 4.23 14.59 -0.53
C TYR A 237 4.92 13.60 0.42
N PRO A 238 5.98 12.90 0.01
CA PRO A 238 6.64 11.93 0.88
C PRO A 238 7.34 12.62 2.06
N CYS A 239 7.07 12.15 3.27
CA CYS A 239 7.80 12.60 4.45
C CYS A 239 9.20 11.99 4.44
N VAL A 240 10.23 12.82 4.47
CA VAL A 240 11.63 12.40 4.43
C VAL A 240 12.20 12.31 5.83
N VAL A 241 12.66 11.12 6.21
CA VAL A 241 13.47 10.93 7.41
C VAL A 241 14.94 10.95 6.99
N LYS A 242 15.66 12.02 7.35
CA LYS A 242 17.10 12.15 7.07
C LYS A 242 17.87 11.04 7.78
N ARG A 243 18.79 10.43 7.05
CA ARG A 243 19.71 9.41 7.53
C ARG A 243 21.11 9.72 7.00
N GLU A 244 22.12 9.11 7.59
CA GLU A 244 23.47 9.16 7.05
C GLU A 244 23.56 8.29 5.79
N PHE A 245 24.19 8.80 4.73
CA PHE A 245 24.42 8.03 3.52
C PHE A 245 25.51 6.99 3.76
N VAL A 246 25.17 5.71 3.61
CA VAL A 246 26.11 4.61 3.85
C VAL A 246 27.01 4.27 2.67
N GLY A 247 26.98 5.07 1.60
CA GLY A 247 27.80 4.87 0.41
C GLY A 247 27.25 3.80 -0.56
N PHE A 248 27.97 3.60 -1.66
CA PHE A 248 27.76 2.51 -2.59
C PHE A 248 28.92 1.48 -2.50
N PRO A 249 28.69 0.22 -2.83
CA PRO A 249 29.71 -0.83 -2.70
C PRO A 249 30.81 -0.74 -3.78
N VAL A 250 30.61 0.06 -4.82
CA VAL A 250 31.56 0.29 -5.93
C VAL A 250 31.65 1.77 -6.25
N SER A 251 32.77 2.21 -6.88
CA SER A 251 32.97 3.59 -7.30
C SER A 251 31.98 3.98 -8.39
N THR A 252 31.42 5.20 -8.27
CA THR A 252 30.54 5.84 -9.26
C THR A 252 31.26 6.85 -10.14
N GLU A 253 32.57 7.05 -9.93
CA GLU A 253 33.36 8.05 -10.65
C GLU A 253 33.35 7.81 -12.17
N GLY A 254 33.02 8.85 -12.92
CA GLY A 254 32.95 8.81 -14.39
C GLY A 254 31.80 7.94 -14.95
N LYS A 255 30.83 7.55 -14.11
CA LYS A 255 29.66 6.78 -14.50
C LYS A 255 28.39 7.59 -14.39
N VAL A 256 27.41 7.26 -15.23
CA VAL A 256 26.02 7.64 -15.04
C VAL A 256 25.35 6.58 -14.16
N VAL A 257 24.82 7.00 -13.03
CA VAL A 257 24.25 6.09 -12.02
C VAL A 257 22.75 6.00 -12.19
N LEU A 258 22.28 4.84 -12.62
CA LEU A 258 20.86 4.51 -12.63
C LEU A 258 20.53 3.69 -11.37
N PHE A 259 19.53 4.13 -10.64
CA PHE A 259 18.99 3.41 -9.51
C PHE A 259 17.62 2.83 -9.84
N THR A 260 17.39 1.60 -9.40
CA THR A 260 16.09 0.93 -9.53
C THR A 260 15.87 -0.01 -8.36
N GLY A 261 14.60 -0.29 -8.03
CA GLY A 261 14.30 -1.23 -6.94
C GLY A 261 12.90 -1.10 -6.38
N GLY A 262 12.61 -2.00 -5.47
CA GLY A 262 11.31 -2.16 -4.81
C GLY A 262 11.14 -3.60 -4.34
N ASP A 263 9.92 -4.00 -4.01
CA ASP A 263 9.64 -5.41 -3.72
C ASP A 263 9.81 -6.25 -5.00
N TYR A 264 10.53 -7.37 -4.87
CA TYR A 264 10.93 -8.20 -6.01
C TYR A 264 9.75 -8.66 -6.88
N TYR A 265 8.59 -8.96 -6.27
CA TYR A 265 7.40 -9.39 -7.02
C TYR A 265 6.98 -8.40 -8.11
N LYS A 266 7.26 -7.10 -7.93
CA LYS A 266 6.94 -6.04 -8.88
C LYS A 266 7.72 -6.14 -10.20
N THR A 267 8.75 -6.97 -10.23
CA THR A 267 9.63 -7.17 -11.40
C THR A 267 9.31 -8.45 -12.18
N ILE A 268 8.26 -9.19 -11.76
CA ILE A 268 7.93 -10.51 -12.31
C ILE A 268 6.82 -10.38 -13.34
N ASP A 269 7.08 -10.81 -14.56
CA ASP A 269 6.10 -11.08 -15.60
C ASP A 269 6.47 -12.34 -16.41
N LYS A 270 5.61 -12.72 -17.36
CA LYS A 270 5.81 -13.93 -18.19
C LYS A 270 7.05 -13.83 -19.08
N ASP A 271 7.35 -12.62 -19.55
CA ASP A 271 8.37 -12.33 -20.56
C ASP A 271 9.70 -11.88 -19.94
N ASN A 272 9.76 -11.80 -18.61
CA ASN A 272 10.91 -11.30 -17.87
C ASN A 272 11.35 -9.88 -18.33
N THR A 273 10.37 -9.05 -18.64
CA THR A 273 10.53 -7.75 -19.30
C THR A 273 11.50 -6.84 -18.55
N TYR A 274 11.27 -6.65 -17.25
CA TYR A 274 12.10 -5.75 -16.42
C TYR A 274 13.60 -6.10 -16.48
N TRP A 275 13.93 -7.36 -16.26
CA TRP A 275 15.31 -7.83 -16.26
C TRP A 275 15.95 -7.78 -17.64
N THR A 276 15.16 -8.01 -18.69
CA THR A 276 15.60 -7.86 -20.08
C THR A 276 15.93 -6.42 -20.41
N LEU A 277 15.12 -5.46 -19.95
CA LEU A 277 15.40 -4.02 -20.12
C LEU A 277 16.69 -3.60 -19.40
N LEU A 278 16.89 -4.03 -18.14
CA LEU A 278 18.12 -3.72 -17.40
C LEU A 278 19.36 -4.28 -18.11
N ARG A 279 19.27 -5.50 -18.62
CA ARG A 279 20.35 -6.16 -19.37
C ARG A 279 20.72 -5.38 -20.64
N GLU A 280 19.73 -4.96 -21.40
CA GLU A 280 19.97 -4.17 -22.60
C GLU A 280 20.54 -2.77 -22.31
N LEU A 281 20.09 -2.12 -21.24
CA LEU A 281 20.65 -0.84 -20.82
C LEU A 281 22.15 -0.96 -20.53
N VAL A 282 22.55 -1.97 -19.74
CA VAL A 282 23.97 -2.19 -19.42
C VAL A 282 24.80 -2.51 -20.68
N VAL A 283 24.24 -3.27 -21.62
CA VAL A 283 24.94 -3.60 -22.87
C VAL A 283 25.10 -2.39 -23.79
N ARG A 284 24.04 -1.59 -23.95
CA ARG A 284 24.02 -0.44 -24.85
C ARG A 284 24.89 0.73 -24.38
N TYR A 285 25.02 0.91 -23.04
CA TYR A 285 25.67 2.08 -22.46
C TYR A 285 26.82 1.67 -21.54
N PRO A 286 28.09 1.63 -22.05
CA PRO A 286 29.26 1.19 -21.29
C PRO A 286 29.59 2.06 -20.05
N ASN A 287 29.17 3.32 -20.04
CA ASN A 287 29.35 4.25 -18.92
C ASN A 287 28.22 4.16 -17.88
N LEU A 288 27.19 3.33 -18.09
CA LEU A 288 26.07 3.15 -17.17
C LEU A 288 26.45 2.19 -16.04
N LEU A 289 26.17 2.61 -14.79
CA LEU A 289 26.21 1.79 -13.60
C LEU A 289 24.81 1.71 -13.01
N ILE A 290 24.30 0.49 -12.81
CA ILE A 290 22.95 0.25 -12.30
C ILE A 290 23.03 -0.30 -10.88
N PHE A 291 22.38 0.38 -9.93
CA PHE A 291 22.14 -0.15 -8.59
C PHE A 291 20.70 -0.68 -8.48
N TYR A 292 20.59 -1.93 -8.08
CA TYR A 292 19.30 -2.57 -7.77
C TYR A 292 19.16 -2.74 -6.26
N ALA A 293 18.03 -2.27 -5.71
CA ALA A 293 17.69 -2.43 -4.31
C ALA A 293 16.34 -3.13 -4.15
N ALA A 294 16.27 -4.16 -3.33
CA ALA A 294 15.02 -4.84 -3.05
C ALA A 294 14.85 -5.17 -1.57
N LYS A 295 13.60 -5.13 -1.12
CA LYS A 295 13.16 -5.57 0.19
C LYS A 295 12.44 -6.91 0.06
N ASN A 296 12.52 -7.73 1.12
CA ASN A 296 11.75 -8.98 1.22
C ASN A 296 11.99 -9.98 0.07
N ILE A 297 13.23 -10.16 -0.35
CA ILE A 297 13.60 -11.17 -1.34
C ILE A 297 13.64 -12.54 -0.66
N SER A 298 12.84 -13.49 -1.14
CA SER A 298 12.90 -14.88 -0.69
C SER A 298 14.22 -15.55 -1.08
N PRO A 299 14.67 -16.63 -0.41
CA PRO A 299 15.88 -17.36 -0.81
C PRO A 299 15.87 -17.81 -2.27
N LYS A 300 14.70 -18.20 -2.81
CA LYS A 300 14.54 -18.60 -4.21
C LYS A 300 14.73 -17.43 -5.18
N GLU A 301 14.22 -16.27 -4.80
CA GLU A 301 14.37 -15.02 -5.56
C GLU A 301 15.81 -14.52 -5.49
N GLN A 302 16.45 -14.63 -4.33
CA GLN A 302 17.88 -14.32 -4.17
C GLN A 302 18.74 -15.20 -5.10
N GLU A 303 18.46 -16.49 -5.19
CA GLU A 303 19.18 -17.38 -6.07
C GLU A 303 18.95 -17.07 -7.56
N ARG A 304 17.71 -16.72 -7.95
CA ARG A 304 17.40 -16.26 -9.31
C ARG A 304 18.15 -14.97 -9.65
N LEU A 305 18.13 -13.99 -8.74
CA LEU A 305 18.85 -12.74 -8.92
C LEU A 305 20.35 -12.98 -9.05
N LYS A 306 20.92 -13.81 -8.17
CA LYS A 306 22.33 -14.19 -8.22
C LYS A 306 22.69 -14.87 -9.54
N THR A 307 21.89 -15.84 -10.00
CA THR A 307 22.07 -16.51 -11.29
C THR A 307 22.01 -15.52 -12.45
N PHE A 308 21.01 -14.62 -12.45
CA PHE A 308 20.87 -13.58 -13.47
C PHE A 308 22.10 -12.65 -13.52
N LEU A 309 22.60 -12.23 -12.36
CA LEU A 309 23.77 -11.36 -12.27
C LEU A 309 25.08 -12.06 -12.68
N ALA A 310 25.16 -13.39 -12.47
CA ALA A 310 26.35 -14.19 -12.81
C ALA A 310 26.43 -14.58 -14.30
N GLU A 311 25.35 -14.42 -15.06
CA GLU A 311 25.28 -14.91 -16.46
C GLU A 311 26.23 -14.22 -17.43
N ARG A 312 26.84 -13.06 -17.12
CA ARG A 312 27.80 -12.33 -17.99
C ARG A 312 28.59 -11.25 -17.24
N ASP A 313 29.53 -10.61 -17.97
CA ASP A 313 30.42 -9.51 -17.53
C ASP A 313 29.73 -8.21 -17.06
N TYR A 314 28.43 -8.26 -16.77
CA TYR A 314 27.74 -7.10 -16.20
C TYR A 314 27.80 -7.03 -14.66
N ALA A 315 28.27 -8.06 -13.98
CA ALA A 315 28.27 -8.17 -12.53
C ALA A 315 28.90 -6.93 -11.84
N GLU A 316 29.84 -6.28 -12.51
CA GLU A 316 30.46 -5.04 -12.04
C GLU A 316 29.63 -3.78 -12.31
N ARG A 317 28.67 -3.83 -13.24
CA ARG A 317 27.85 -2.66 -13.65
C ARG A 317 26.35 -2.78 -13.37
N LEU A 318 25.89 -3.94 -12.93
CA LEU A 318 24.54 -4.16 -12.40
C LEU A 318 24.69 -4.78 -11.01
N VAL A 319 24.67 -3.92 -10.00
CA VAL A 319 25.07 -4.26 -8.63
C VAL A 319 23.83 -4.30 -7.71
N ASN A 320 23.60 -5.46 -7.07
CA ASN A 320 22.58 -5.56 -6.03
C ASN A 320 23.10 -4.95 -4.73
N ILE A 321 22.48 -3.86 -4.28
CA ILE A 321 22.84 -3.15 -3.03
C ILE A 321 21.93 -3.51 -1.84
N GLY A 322 21.00 -4.46 -2.02
CA GLY A 322 20.09 -4.91 -0.98
C GLY A 322 19.10 -3.86 -0.50
N PHE A 323 18.56 -4.05 0.70
CA PHE A 323 17.67 -3.07 1.33
C PHE A 323 18.44 -1.83 1.80
N ARG A 324 17.90 -0.64 1.47
CA ARG A 324 18.48 0.65 1.84
C ARG A 324 17.54 1.42 2.77
N ALA A 325 17.94 1.59 4.02
CA ALA A 325 17.18 2.40 4.98
C ALA A 325 17.39 3.91 4.77
N ASP A 326 18.49 4.30 4.13
CA ASP A 326 18.89 5.65 3.75
C ASP A 326 18.42 6.00 2.33
N ILE A 327 17.23 5.56 1.95
CA ILE A 327 16.75 5.62 0.56
C ILE A 327 16.70 7.05 0.00
N ASN A 328 16.34 8.05 0.81
CA ASN A 328 16.31 9.43 0.34
C ASN A 328 17.73 9.94 -0.03
N GLU A 329 18.73 9.58 0.76
CA GLU A 329 20.12 9.90 0.51
C GLU A 329 20.65 9.18 -0.73
N VAL A 330 20.23 7.93 -0.96
CA VAL A 330 20.51 7.22 -2.23
C VAL A 330 20.05 8.06 -3.42
N PHE A 331 18.82 8.61 -3.37
CA PHE A 331 18.30 9.44 -4.45
C PHE A 331 19.12 10.73 -4.68
N GLN A 332 19.78 11.26 -3.68
CA GLN A 332 20.68 12.42 -3.87
C GLN A 332 21.94 12.07 -4.66
N HIS A 333 22.39 10.79 -4.59
CA HIS A 333 23.65 10.31 -5.17
C HIS A 333 23.49 9.51 -6.46
N ILE A 334 22.33 9.56 -7.12
CA ILE A 334 22.08 8.93 -8.41
C ILE A 334 21.78 9.97 -9.49
N ASP A 335 21.79 9.55 -10.74
CA ASP A 335 21.48 10.41 -11.90
C ASP A 335 20.07 10.15 -12.45
N ILE A 336 19.64 8.89 -12.50
CA ILE A 336 18.38 8.44 -13.11
C ILE A 336 17.71 7.43 -12.18
N PHE A 337 16.41 7.54 -11.98
CA PHE A 337 15.60 6.49 -11.38
C PHE A 337 14.84 5.73 -12.45
N MET A 338 14.95 4.40 -12.46
CA MET A 338 14.10 3.53 -13.26
C MET A 338 13.06 2.84 -12.36
N GLY A 339 11.79 3.05 -12.65
CA GLY A 339 10.71 2.37 -11.95
C GLY A 339 10.66 0.88 -12.27
N THR A 340 10.17 0.07 -11.33
CA THR A 340 9.92 -1.36 -11.57
C THR A 340 8.76 -1.59 -12.54
N CYS A 341 8.78 -2.68 -13.28
CA CYS A 341 7.67 -3.13 -14.12
C CYS A 341 7.49 -4.65 -14.00
N PRO A 342 6.29 -5.18 -14.18
CA PRO A 342 5.05 -4.53 -14.63
C PRO A 342 4.37 -3.62 -13.59
N MET A 343 4.70 -3.73 -12.32
CA MET A 343 4.13 -2.90 -11.25
C MET A 343 5.14 -1.87 -10.75
N SER A 344 4.74 -0.60 -10.72
CA SER A 344 5.59 0.48 -10.23
C SER A 344 5.50 0.71 -8.72
N GLY A 345 6.40 1.51 -8.17
CA GLY A 345 6.43 1.91 -6.77
C GLY A 345 6.18 3.41 -6.60
N GLY A 346 4.95 3.82 -6.27
CA GLY A 346 4.58 5.24 -6.14
C GLY A 346 5.50 6.04 -5.22
N LEU A 347 5.83 5.52 -4.05
CA LEU A 347 6.73 6.20 -3.10
C LEU A 347 8.15 6.41 -3.66
N MET A 348 8.71 5.42 -4.36
CA MET A 348 10.03 5.54 -4.99
C MET A 348 10.03 6.60 -6.09
N THR A 349 8.94 6.66 -6.87
CA THR A 349 8.69 7.69 -7.88
C THR A 349 8.68 9.09 -7.25
N GLN A 350 8.01 9.24 -6.10
CA GLN A 350 7.97 10.50 -5.37
C GLN A 350 9.36 10.88 -4.79
N TYR A 351 10.14 9.93 -4.27
CA TYR A 351 11.51 10.20 -3.83
C TYR A 351 12.40 10.65 -4.99
N ALA A 352 12.24 10.10 -6.19
CA ALA A 352 12.95 10.60 -7.37
C ALA A 352 12.59 12.05 -7.66
N ALA A 353 11.28 12.36 -7.71
CA ALA A 353 10.80 13.71 -8.02
C ALA A 353 11.26 14.76 -7.02
N ILE A 354 11.18 14.51 -5.70
CA ILE A 354 11.60 15.48 -4.67
C ILE A 354 13.11 15.71 -4.63
N ASN A 355 13.90 14.78 -5.17
CA ASN A 355 15.34 14.90 -5.33
C ASN A 355 15.76 15.34 -6.75
N HIS A 356 14.83 15.86 -7.55
CA HIS A 356 15.09 16.34 -8.92
C HIS A 356 15.71 15.28 -9.83
N LYS A 357 15.35 14.00 -9.65
CA LYS A 357 15.86 12.91 -10.49
C LYS A 357 14.86 12.58 -11.58
N PRO A 358 15.31 12.50 -12.85
CA PRO A 358 14.46 12.07 -13.94
C PRO A 358 14.06 10.60 -13.74
N ILE A 359 12.88 10.27 -14.23
CA ILE A 359 12.31 8.93 -14.10
C ILE A 359 12.18 8.30 -15.47
N LEU A 360 12.68 7.07 -15.59
CA LEU A 360 12.53 6.21 -16.74
C LEU A 360 11.58 5.08 -16.37
N GLN A 361 10.40 4.99 -17.01
CA GLN A 361 9.41 3.99 -16.68
C GLN A 361 8.95 3.24 -17.93
N PHE A 362 8.93 1.90 -17.84
CA PHE A 362 8.30 1.02 -18.81
C PHE A 362 7.07 0.35 -18.19
N TYR A 363 6.03 0.15 -18.98
CA TYR A 363 4.90 -0.68 -18.61
C TYR A 363 4.49 -1.57 -19.80
N PRO A 364 4.10 -2.82 -19.55
CA PRO A 364 3.63 -3.68 -20.63
C PRO A 364 2.19 -3.35 -21.02
N ASP A 365 1.89 -3.35 -22.31
CA ASP A 365 0.57 -3.01 -22.84
C ASP A 365 -0.57 -3.85 -22.25
N TRP A 366 -0.28 -5.11 -21.92
CA TRP A 366 -1.28 -6.03 -21.37
C TRP A 366 -1.79 -5.63 -19.98
N LEU A 367 -1.07 -4.81 -19.24
CA LEU A 367 -1.47 -4.41 -17.88
C LEU A 367 -2.17 -3.05 -17.82
N ASN A 368 -2.06 -2.21 -18.81
CA ASN A 368 -2.68 -0.88 -18.92
C ASN A 368 -2.92 -0.10 -17.59
N THR A 369 -1.97 -0.26 -16.66
CA THR A 369 -1.89 0.55 -15.42
C THR A 369 -0.84 1.64 -15.57
N ASN A 370 -0.53 1.93 -16.76
CA ASN A 370 0.57 2.70 -17.29
C ASN A 370 0.71 4.09 -16.70
N ASN A 371 -0.37 4.76 -16.48
CA ASN A 371 -0.34 6.10 -15.89
C ASN A 371 -0.24 6.07 -14.36
N GLU A 372 -0.17 4.90 -13.75
CA GLU A 372 -0.12 4.72 -12.30
C GLU A 372 1.07 5.45 -11.68
N THR A 373 2.24 5.38 -12.31
CA THR A 373 3.44 6.07 -11.86
C THR A 373 3.35 7.58 -12.02
N GLU A 374 2.76 8.05 -13.12
CA GLU A 374 2.59 9.47 -13.41
C GLU A 374 1.57 10.13 -12.48
N GLN A 375 0.52 9.39 -12.13
CA GLN A 375 -0.58 9.87 -11.28
C GLN A 375 -0.15 10.29 -9.88
N VAL A 376 0.98 9.80 -9.35
CA VAL A 376 1.49 10.23 -8.04
C VAL A 376 2.22 11.57 -8.12
N LEU A 377 2.43 12.11 -9.33
CA LEU A 377 3.16 13.35 -9.59
C LEU A 377 2.30 14.39 -10.31
N ASP A 378 1.05 14.11 -10.66
CA ASP A 378 0.25 14.93 -11.59
C ASP A 378 -0.55 16.06 -10.92
N TYR A 379 -0.10 16.56 -9.78
CA TYR A 379 -0.81 17.61 -9.05
C TYR A 379 -0.73 18.97 -9.76
N ASN A 380 0.48 19.50 -9.99
CA ASN A 380 0.71 20.81 -10.62
C ASN A 380 0.90 20.73 -12.14
N ALA A 381 1.25 19.55 -12.66
CA ALA A 381 1.47 19.29 -14.07
C ALA A 381 1.24 17.81 -14.38
N GLN A 382 1.14 17.46 -15.66
CA GLN A 382 1.03 16.08 -16.10
C GLN A 382 2.32 15.62 -16.76
N PRO A 383 3.25 15.03 -15.97
CA PRO A 383 4.50 14.55 -16.53
C PRO A 383 4.25 13.32 -17.42
N SER A 384 4.99 13.20 -18.50
CA SER A 384 5.04 12.00 -19.34
C SER A 384 6.38 11.32 -19.13
N ILE A 385 6.39 10.24 -18.34
CA ILE A 385 7.60 9.50 -17.96
C ILE A 385 7.54 8.02 -18.37
N SER A 386 6.38 7.51 -18.69
CA SER A 386 6.15 6.09 -18.95
C SER A 386 5.82 5.82 -20.43
N THR A 387 6.26 4.65 -20.89
CA THR A 387 5.98 4.15 -22.24
C THR A 387 5.83 2.64 -22.25
N SER A 388 5.00 2.13 -23.16
CA SER A 388 4.92 0.69 -23.49
C SER A 388 5.72 0.33 -24.73
N ASP A 389 6.14 1.34 -25.50
CA ASP A 389 6.98 1.13 -26.67
C ASP A 389 8.46 1.02 -26.29
N ARG A 390 9.05 -0.13 -26.61
CA ARG A 390 10.45 -0.44 -26.30
C ARG A 390 11.44 0.48 -27.00
N SER A 391 11.15 0.91 -28.23
CA SER A 391 12.01 1.85 -28.97
C SER A 391 12.02 3.22 -28.31
N SER A 392 10.84 3.72 -27.94
CA SER A 392 10.69 4.97 -27.20
C SER A 392 11.37 4.93 -25.85
N PHE A 393 11.29 3.79 -25.13
CA PHE A 393 12.00 3.59 -23.87
C PHE A 393 13.51 3.76 -24.02
N PHE A 394 14.12 3.10 -25.00
CA PHE A 394 15.56 3.20 -25.21
C PHE A 394 16.00 4.55 -25.81
N THR A 395 15.12 5.21 -26.56
CA THR A 395 15.36 6.57 -27.04
C THR A 395 15.42 7.55 -25.86
N GLU A 396 14.47 7.47 -24.94
CA GLU A 396 14.47 8.30 -23.73
C GLU A 396 15.64 7.95 -22.81
N ALA A 397 15.92 6.68 -22.60
CA ALA A 397 17.10 6.23 -21.85
C ALA A 397 18.39 6.80 -22.41
N GLY A 398 18.56 6.78 -23.75
CA GLY A 398 19.72 7.34 -24.42
C GLY A 398 19.91 8.84 -24.18
N LYS A 399 18.83 9.62 -24.24
CA LYS A 399 18.87 11.05 -23.90
C LYS A 399 19.26 11.27 -22.45
N LEU A 400 18.61 10.55 -21.53
CA LEU A 400 18.90 10.68 -20.10
C LEU A 400 20.33 10.28 -19.75
N ILE A 401 20.93 9.29 -20.43
CA ILE A 401 22.28 8.80 -20.14
C ILE A 401 23.35 9.74 -20.72
N ASN A 402 23.13 10.26 -21.93
CA ASN A 402 24.17 10.98 -22.67
C ASN A 402 24.10 12.50 -22.54
N ASP A 403 22.98 13.06 -22.03
CA ASP A 403 22.76 14.50 -21.94
C ASP A 403 22.41 14.90 -20.49
N GLU A 404 23.38 15.52 -19.81
CA GLU A 404 23.26 15.97 -18.43
C GLU A 404 22.25 17.12 -18.28
N GLU A 405 22.23 18.06 -19.20
CA GLU A 405 21.28 19.18 -19.18
C GLU A 405 19.85 18.67 -19.36
N TYR A 406 19.66 17.69 -20.24
CA TYR A 406 18.36 17.03 -20.40
C TYR A 406 17.92 16.31 -19.12
N ARG A 407 18.83 15.57 -18.46
CA ARG A 407 18.56 14.92 -17.16
C ARG A 407 18.07 15.92 -16.13
N LYS A 408 18.81 17.01 -15.96
CA LYS A 408 18.48 18.07 -15.00
C LYS A 408 17.11 18.70 -15.30
N LYS A 409 16.88 19.07 -16.55
CA LYS A 409 15.59 19.63 -16.99
C LYS A 409 14.43 18.69 -16.66
N ARG A 410 14.56 17.39 -16.96
CA ARG A 410 13.51 16.38 -16.70
C ARG A 410 13.26 16.21 -15.21
N GLY A 411 14.31 16.18 -14.39
CA GLY A 411 14.17 16.13 -12.92
C GLY A 411 13.45 17.35 -12.35
N ASP A 412 13.79 18.54 -12.82
CA ASP A 412 13.15 19.80 -12.40
C ASP A 412 11.67 19.87 -12.81
N GLU A 413 11.30 19.32 -13.97
CA GLU A 413 9.90 19.19 -14.40
C GLU A 413 9.09 18.32 -13.43
N LEU A 414 9.64 17.19 -13.00
CA LEU A 414 8.99 16.29 -12.05
C LEU A 414 8.87 16.91 -10.66
N TYR A 415 9.92 17.60 -10.20
CA TYR A 415 9.84 18.32 -8.93
C TYR A 415 8.75 19.41 -8.94
N LYS A 416 8.54 20.10 -10.05
CA LYS A 416 7.46 21.09 -10.20
C LYS A 416 6.09 20.46 -10.22
N ALA A 417 5.97 19.26 -10.76
CA ALA A 417 4.69 18.56 -10.92
C ALA A 417 4.12 18.03 -9.59
N ILE A 418 4.99 17.54 -8.70
CA ILE A 418 4.54 16.96 -7.42
C ILE A 418 4.00 18.02 -6.46
N ILE A 419 2.94 17.69 -5.70
CA ILE A 419 2.41 18.52 -4.60
C ILE A 419 3.51 18.83 -3.57
N LYS A 420 3.49 20.04 -3.00
CA LYS A 420 4.40 20.43 -1.92
C LYS A 420 3.74 20.29 -0.54
N PRO A 421 4.51 20.23 0.56
CA PRO A 421 3.98 20.09 1.90
C PRO A 421 2.93 21.16 2.26
N GLU A 422 3.19 22.41 1.92
CA GLU A 422 2.30 23.54 2.22
C GLU A 422 1.01 23.45 1.38
N GLU A 423 1.12 23.04 0.11
CA GLU A 423 -0.02 22.81 -0.78
C GLU A 423 -0.89 21.66 -0.26
N PHE A 424 -0.27 20.60 0.30
CA PHE A 424 -0.99 19.51 0.93
C PHE A 424 -1.76 19.96 2.17
N ASP A 425 -1.12 20.74 3.04
CA ASP A 425 -1.74 21.25 4.26
C ASP A 425 -3.02 22.05 3.92
N GLU A 426 -2.95 22.96 2.96
CA GLU A 426 -4.07 23.76 2.49
C GLU A 426 -5.15 22.91 1.79
N LEU A 427 -4.73 21.97 0.96
CA LEU A 427 -5.60 21.07 0.25
C LEU A 427 -6.44 20.22 1.21
N LEU A 428 -5.79 19.62 2.23
CA LEU A 428 -6.48 18.81 3.22
C LEU A 428 -7.53 19.64 3.97
N VAL A 429 -7.16 20.80 4.46
CA VAL A 429 -8.08 21.66 5.23
C VAL A 429 -9.29 22.09 4.40
N ARG A 430 -9.09 22.50 3.15
CA ARG A 430 -10.20 22.86 2.23
C ARG A 430 -11.09 21.66 1.98
N THR A 431 -10.51 20.51 1.65
CA THR A 431 -11.24 19.27 1.34
C THR A 431 -12.13 18.83 2.49
N ILE A 432 -11.61 18.80 3.74
CA ILE A 432 -12.41 18.34 4.89
C ILE A 432 -13.36 19.39 5.45
N THR A 433 -13.24 20.64 5.02
CA THR A 433 -14.16 21.72 5.39
C THR A 433 -15.36 21.75 4.45
N SER A 434 -15.16 21.59 3.16
CA SER A 434 -16.24 21.54 2.16
C SER A 434 -16.83 20.15 1.96
N ASN A 435 -16.07 19.08 2.28
CA ASN A 435 -16.35 17.71 1.86
C ASN A 435 -16.46 17.54 0.33
N GLU A 436 -15.67 18.31 -0.39
CA GLU A 436 -15.60 18.28 -1.85
C GLU A 436 -14.17 18.06 -2.32
N THR A 437 -14.01 17.31 -3.40
CA THR A 437 -12.67 17.17 -3.99
C THR A 437 -12.21 18.50 -4.58
N GLN A 438 -11.00 18.90 -4.24
CA GLN A 438 -10.36 20.13 -4.72
C GLN A 438 -9.47 19.86 -5.95
N VAL A 439 -9.19 18.59 -6.23
CA VAL A 439 -8.40 18.12 -7.37
C VAL A 439 -9.33 17.44 -8.37
N PRO A 440 -9.23 17.75 -9.66
CA PRO A 440 -10.11 17.13 -10.66
C PRO A 440 -10.00 15.61 -10.67
N LEU A 441 -11.14 14.92 -10.55
CA LEU A 441 -11.22 13.47 -10.68
C LEU A 441 -11.21 13.06 -12.15
N ARG A 442 -10.33 12.13 -12.49
CA ARG A 442 -10.23 11.48 -13.80
C ARG A 442 -10.27 9.97 -13.58
N PHE A 443 -11.19 9.31 -14.25
CA PHE A 443 -11.30 7.86 -14.20
C PHE A 443 -10.60 7.25 -15.41
N TYR A 444 -9.86 6.17 -15.18
CA TYR A 444 -9.10 5.46 -16.20
C TYR A 444 -9.70 4.09 -16.45
N SER A 445 -9.54 3.57 -17.65
CA SER A 445 -9.88 2.18 -17.94
C SER A 445 -8.84 1.25 -17.29
N ILE A 446 -9.27 0.38 -16.36
CA ILE A 446 -8.41 -0.58 -15.68
C ILE A 446 -8.70 -1.98 -16.23
N GLN A 447 -7.66 -2.70 -16.63
CA GLN A 447 -7.76 -4.08 -17.07
C GLN A 447 -7.72 -5.05 -15.88
N TYR A 448 -8.82 -5.11 -15.13
CA TYR A 448 -8.91 -5.90 -13.90
C TYR A 448 -8.56 -7.38 -14.08
N ASN A 449 -8.95 -8.00 -15.21
CA ASN A 449 -8.62 -9.39 -15.48
C ASN A 449 -7.10 -9.60 -15.61
N ALA A 450 -6.42 -8.72 -16.32
CA ALA A 450 -4.97 -8.80 -16.48
C ALA A 450 -4.25 -8.61 -15.13
N LEU A 451 -4.74 -7.71 -14.26
CA LEU A 451 -4.23 -7.56 -12.90
C LEU A 451 -4.40 -8.85 -12.09
N VAL A 452 -5.56 -9.48 -12.14
CA VAL A 452 -5.81 -10.74 -11.42
C VAL A 452 -4.93 -11.86 -11.95
N GLU A 453 -4.80 -12.00 -13.28
CA GLU A 453 -3.90 -12.99 -13.90
C GLU A 453 -2.46 -12.80 -13.46
N TRP A 454 -2.01 -11.56 -13.41
CA TRP A 454 -0.68 -11.24 -12.91
C TRP A 454 -0.51 -11.60 -11.43
N TRP A 455 -1.48 -11.25 -10.56
CA TRP A 455 -1.46 -11.64 -9.15
C TRP A 455 -1.46 -13.15 -8.94
N LEU A 456 -2.18 -13.91 -9.76
CA LEU A 456 -2.17 -15.37 -9.73
C LEU A 456 -0.81 -15.97 -10.09
N MET A 457 -0.06 -15.31 -10.97
CA MET A 457 1.27 -15.74 -11.40
C MET A 457 2.33 -15.56 -10.31
N ILE A 458 2.18 -14.55 -9.46
CA ILE A 458 3.14 -14.25 -8.40
C ILE A 458 3.11 -15.33 -7.32
N ASP A 459 4.28 -15.82 -6.92
CA ASP A 459 4.39 -16.80 -5.84
C ASP A 459 4.28 -16.16 -4.46
N HIS A 460 3.07 -16.13 -3.92
CA HIS A 460 2.77 -15.60 -2.59
C HIS A 460 3.04 -16.60 -1.44
N SER A 461 4.08 -17.41 -1.55
CA SER A 461 4.36 -18.50 -0.59
C SER A 461 4.45 -18.08 0.88
N GLY A 462 4.71 -16.79 1.15
CA GLY A 462 4.76 -16.23 2.51
C GLY A 462 3.41 -15.86 3.12
N MET A 463 2.40 -15.54 2.30
CA MET A 463 1.11 -14.98 2.77
C MET A 463 0.06 -16.05 3.14
N LEU A 464 0.21 -17.29 2.68
CA LEU A 464 -0.75 -18.38 2.97
C LEU A 464 -0.73 -18.88 4.43
N ASP A 465 0.16 -18.37 5.28
CA ASP A 465 0.20 -18.76 6.69
C ASP A 465 -1.06 -18.34 7.46
N GLY A 466 -1.75 -17.27 7.01
CA GLY A 466 -3.05 -16.85 7.55
C GLY A 466 -4.19 -17.85 7.31
N LEU A 467 -4.10 -18.67 6.26
CA LEU A 467 -5.11 -19.69 5.93
C LEU A 467 -5.03 -20.95 6.82
N GLY A 468 -4.10 -21.00 7.78
CA GLY A 468 -3.94 -22.15 8.68
C GLY A 468 -5.20 -22.50 9.49
N TYR A 469 -6.00 -21.51 9.82
CA TYR A 469 -7.28 -21.69 10.51
C TYR A 469 -8.35 -22.30 9.59
N CYS A 470 -8.36 -21.97 8.31
CA CYS A 470 -9.27 -22.56 7.33
C CYS A 470 -9.11 -24.09 7.20
N TYR A 471 -8.02 -24.68 7.72
CA TYR A 471 -7.77 -26.11 7.60
C TYR A 471 -8.90 -26.96 8.19
N GLY A 472 -9.47 -26.56 9.32
CA GLY A 472 -10.62 -27.25 9.93
C GLY A 472 -11.89 -27.14 9.07
N LEU A 473 -12.17 -25.97 8.54
CA LEU A 473 -13.28 -25.70 7.63
C LEU A 473 -13.09 -26.39 6.28
N LEU A 474 -11.88 -26.35 5.74
CA LEU A 474 -11.53 -26.95 4.47
C LEU A 474 -11.63 -28.50 4.51
N LYS A 475 -11.43 -29.13 5.66
CA LYS A 475 -11.70 -30.56 5.86
C LYS A 475 -13.20 -30.91 5.74
N LYS A 476 -14.09 -29.98 6.11
CA LYS A 476 -15.54 -30.13 5.99
C LYS A 476 -16.00 -30.14 4.53
N TYR A 477 -15.25 -29.47 3.64
CA TYR A 477 -15.61 -29.29 2.23
C TYR A 477 -14.59 -29.95 1.30
N HIS A 478 -14.83 -31.19 0.89
CA HIS A 478 -13.92 -31.98 0.03
C HIS A 478 -13.54 -31.33 -1.29
N SER A 479 -14.35 -30.41 -1.80
CA SER A 479 -14.12 -29.68 -3.05
C SER A 479 -13.03 -28.59 -2.94
N LEU A 480 -12.62 -28.19 -1.71
CA LEU A 480 -11.50 -27.27 -1.47
C LEU A 480 -10.13 -27.96 -1.45
N ASN A 481 -10.06 -29.24 -1.80
CA ASN A 481 -8.86 -30.07 -1.72
C ASN A 481 -7.63 -29.46 -2.43
N ARG A 482 -7.81 -28.71 -3.52
CA ARG A 482 -6.67 -28.09 -4.24
C ARG A 482 -6.01 -26.97 -3.44
N VAL A 483 -6.80 -26.10 -2.80
CA VAL A 483 -6.29 -25.02 -1.94
C VAL A 483 -5.60 -25.61 -0.72
N ILE A 484 -6.25 -26.63 -0.08
CA ILE A 484 -5.70 -27.36 1.07
C ILE A 484 -4.40 -28.05 0.70
N LEU A 485 -4.37 -28.78 -0.41
CA LEU A 485 -3.21 -29.55 -0.83
C LEU A 485 -2.01 -28.62 -1.08
N LYS A 486 -2.23 -27.51 -1.78
CA LYS A 486 -1.19 -26.50 -1.99
C LYS A 486 -0.64 -25.94 -0.67
N TYR A 487 -1.54 -25.64 0.28
CA TYR A 487 -1.16 -25.19 1.61
C TYR A 487 -0.38 -26.24 2.39
N GLN A 488 -0.84 -27.49 2.42
CA GLN A 488 -0.17 -28.60 3.13
C GLN A 488 1.22 -28.89 2.59
N ILE A 489 1.37 -28.93 1.27
CA ILE A 489 2.67 -29.13 0.60
C ILE A 489 3.63 -28.01 1.00
N ARG A 490 3.19 -26.76 0.98
CA ARG A 490 4.04 -25.62 1.38
C ARG A 490 4.40 -25.67 2.87
N ARG A 491 3.45 -26.00 3.74
CA ARG A 491 3.70 -26.18 5.18
C ARG A 491 4.71 -27.31 5.44
N ALA A 492 4.59 -28.42 4.75
CA ALA A 492 5.53 -29.54 4.85
C ALA A 492 6.94 -29.13 4.39
N ILE A 493 7.05 -28.44 3.26
CA ILE A 493 8.34 -27.92 2.73
C ILE A 493 8.99 -26.96 3.73
N ARG A 494 8.24 -26.07 4.39
CA ARG A 494 8.78 -25.16 5.41
C ARG A 494 9.26 -25.90 6.65
N LYS A 495 8.50 -26.90 7.09
CA LYS A 495 8.89 -27.72 8.25
C LYS A 495 10.19 -28.47 7.97
N ILE A 496 10.34 -29.02 6.78
CA ILE A 496 11.58 -29.68 6.35
C ILE A 496 12.75 -28.68 6.31
N ARG A 497 12.54 -27.47 5.75
CA ARG A 497 13.59 -26.43 5.70
C ARG A 497 14.03 -25.94 7.07
N ARG A 498 13.14 -25.91 8.07
CA ARG A 498 13.52 -25.56 9.47
C ARG A 498 14.29 -26.65 10.18
N ILE A 499 14.24 -27.88 9.68
CA ILE A 499 14.94 -29.03 10.25
C ILE A 499 16.31 -29.23 9.60
N VAL A 500 16.44 -28.82 8.34
CA VAL A 500 17.65 -29.06 7.51
C VAL A 500 18.53 -27.81 7.37
N GLY A 501 18.04 -26.64 7.73
CA GLY A 501 18.80 -25.37 7.81
C GLY A 501 18.85 -24.83 9.21
#